data_9f227387f2e2ad1f278fc03f0da82cdc
#
_entry.id   9f227387f2e2ad1f278fc03f0da82cdc
#
_cell.length_a   1.000
_cell.length_b   1.000
_cell.length_c   1.000
_cell.angle_alpha   90.00
_cell.angle_beta   90.00
_cell.angle_gamma   90.00
#
_symmetry.space_group_name_H-M   'P 1'
#
loop_
_entity.id
_entity.type
_entity.pdbx_description
1 polymer ?
#
loop_
_entity_poly.entity_id
_entity_poly.type
_entity_poly.pdbx_seq_one_letter_code
_entity_poly.pdbx_strand_id
1 'polypeptide(L)'
;MRNIIARFLCLVPSLIFLSNAYLWITNPSKASGDLGMTYLEGIGRSTQIGDFSAFFISVGVFCFIGSIFKNISFLIAAIIILISAAVMRIIAWQLYDASFATFFIAVEIISCVMLLSSII
;
A
#
# COMPACT_ATOMS: atom_id res chain seq x y z
N MET A 1 -13.72 4.35 -15.24
CA MET A 1 -13.23 2.98 -15.57
C MET A 1 -13.95 2.42 -16.78
N ARG A 2 -13.55 2.86 -17.92
CA ARG A 2 -14.32 2.55 -19.15
C ARG A 2 -13.63 1.56 -20.08
N ASN A 3 -12.36 1.24 -19.88
CA ASN A 3 -11.62 0.42 -20.82
C ASN A 3 -10.59 -0.47 -20.14
N ILE A 4 -9.91 -1.27 -20.95
CA ILE A 4 -8.92 -2.24 -20.48
C ILE A 4 -7.70 -1.54 -19.84
N ILE A 5 -7.35 -0.34 -20.32
CA ILE A 5 -6.25 0.44 -19.76
C ILE A 5 -6.55 0.84 -18.33
N ALA A 6 -7.78 1.28 -18.06
CA ALA A 6 -8.20 1.64 -16.70
C ALA A 6 -8.11 0.44 -15.76
N ARG A 7 -8.46 -0.75 -16.24
CA ARG A 7 -8.32 -1.97 -15.43
C ARG A 7 -6.86 -2.27 -15.09
N PHE A 8 -5.95 -2.13 -16.05
CA PHE A 8 -4.53 -2.32 -15.80
C PHE A 8 -3.99 -1.32 -14.78
N LEU A 9 -4.44 -0.06 -14.86
CA LEU A 9 -4.03 0.97 -13.90
C LEU A 9 -4.44 0.63 -12.47
N CYS A 10 -5.48 -0.17 -12.28
CA CYS A 10 -5.89 -0.64 -10.95
C CYS A 10 -5.21 -1.95 -10.58
N LEU A 11 -5.04 -2.86 -11.53
CA LEU A 11 -4.51 -4.20 -11.26
C LEU A 11 -3.02 -4.18 -10.95
N VAL A 12 -2.25 -3.26 -11.53
CA VAL A 12 -0.81 -3.18 -11.23
C VAL A 12 -0.56 -2.84 -9.76
N PRO A 13 -1.15 -1.79 -9.19
CA PRO A 13 -1.03 -1.58 -7.74
C PRO A 13 -1.57 -2.75 -6.92
N SER A 14 -2.68 -3.35 -7.33
CA SER A 14 -3.24 -4.50 -6.63
C SER A 14 -2.23 -5.63 -6.51
N LEU A 15 -1.57 -5.99 -7.61
CA LEU A 15 -0.58 -7.07 -7.61
C LEU A 15 0.63 -6.73 -6.74
N ILE A 16 1.10 -5.49 -6.79
CA ILE A 16 2.23 -5.04 -5.97
C ILE A 16 1.90 -5.19 -4.48
N PHE A 17 0.75 -4.67 -4.06
CA PHE A 17 0.38 -4.69 -2.64
C PHE A 17 -0.01 -6.08 -2.17
N LEU A 18 -0.66 -6.89 -2.99
CA LEU A 18 -0.99 -8.28 -2.63
C LEU A 18 0.25 -9.16 -2.56
N SER A 19 1.25 -8.94 -3.40
CA SER A 19 2.50 -9.70 -3.30
C SER A 19 3.26 -9.34 -2.02
N ASN A 20 3.22 -8.08 -1.58
CA ASN A 20 3.77 -7.70 -0.27
C ASN A 20 2.97 -8.33 0.87
N ALA A 21 1.65 -8.39 0.76
CA ALA A 21 0.81 -9.07 1.75
C ALA A 21 1.19 -10.55 1.86
N TYR A 22 1.41 -11.21 0.72
CA TYR A 22 1.85 -12.61 0.70
C TYR A 22 3.19 -12.77 1.43
N LEU A 23 4.13 -11.86 1.21
CA LEU A 23 5.41 -11.90 1.90
C LEU A 23 5.24 -11.75 3.42
N TRP A 24 4.37 -10.86 3.87
CA TRP A 24 4.09 -10.70 5.30
C TRP A 24 3.48 -11.96 5.91
N ILE A 25 2.68 -12.71 5.15
CA ILE A 25 2.07 -13.96 5.61
C ILE A 25 3.11 -15.08 5.69
N THR A 26 4.00 -15.18 4.69
CA THR A 26 4.90 -16.33 4.56
C THR A 26 6.28 -16.10 5.17
N ASN A 27 6.77 -14.85 5.15
CA ASN A 27 8.10 -14.53 5.67
C ASN A 27 8.12 -13.09 6.24
N PRO A 28 7.48 -12.88 7.39
CA PRO A 28 7.37 -11.54 7.96
C PRO A 28 8.72 -10.92 8.35
N SER A 29 9.71 -11.74 8.68
CA SER A 29 11.06 -11.24 8.97
C SER A 29 11.66 -10.53 7.77
N LYS A 30 11.58 -11.15 6.59
CA LYS A 30 12.06 -10.54 5.36
C LYS A 30 11.22 -9.31 4.99
N ALA A 31 9.91 -9.40 5.15
CA ALA A 31 9.00 -8.29 4.85
C ALA A 31 9.33 -7.06 5.69
N SER A 32 9.59 -7.23 6.99
CA SER A 32 9.97 -6.11 7.86
C SER A 32 11.30 -5.51 7.44
N GLY A 33 12.27 -6.35 7.10
CA GLY A 33 13.58 -5.90 6.63
C GLY A 33 13.50 -5.09 5.34
N ASP A 34 12.65 -5.51 4.42
CA ASP A 34 12.43 -4.79 3.15
C ASP A 34 11.85 -3.39 3.38
N LEU A 35 11.15 -3.18 4.49
CA LEU A 35 10.63 -1.87 4.88
C LEU A 35 11.60 -1.08 5.78
N GLY A 36 12.80 -1.58 5.99
CA GLY A 36 13.81 -0.90 6.80
C GLY A 36 13.60 -1.05 8.30
N MET A 37 12.86 -2.09 8.73
CA MET A 37 12.56 -2.30 10.14
C MET A 37 13.29 -3.51 10.71
N THR A 38 13.54 -3.46 12.01
CA THR A 38 13.92 -4.63 12.79
C THR A 38 12.67 -5.48 13.04
N TYR A 39 12.78 -6.78 12.88
CA TYR A 39 11.69 -7.69 13.21
C TYR A 39 11.54 -7.77 14.73
N LEU A 40 10.41 -7.32 15.23
CA LEU A 40 10.16 -7.16 16.65
C LEU A 40 9.80 -8.49 17.31
N GLU A 41 9.71 -8.47 18.64
CA GLU A 41 9.34 -9.64 19.45
C GLU A 41 8.08 -9.35 20.26
N GLY A 42 7.42 -10.40 20.74
CA GLY A 42 6.26 -10.29 21.61
C GLY A 42 5.12 -9.53 20.98
N ILE A 43 4.53 -8.60 21.75
CA ILE A 43 3.41 -7.77 21.30
C ILE A 43 3.82 -6.89 20.12
N GLY A 44 5.08 -6.44 20.09
CA GLY A 44 5.57 -5.65 18.96
C GLY A 44 5.51 -6.42 17.64
N ARG A 45 5.84 -7.71 17.68
CA ARG A 45 5.73 -8.57 16.49
C ARG A 45 4.28 -8.72 16.04
N SER A 46 3.36 -8.91 16.99
CA SER A 46 1.93 -9.00 16.69
C SER A 46 1.42 -7.74 16.02
N THR A 47 1.78 -6.57 16.53
CA THR A 47 1.40 -5.28 15.95
C THR A 47 2.01 -5.11 14.57
N GLN A 48 3.29 -5.41 14.43
CA GLN A 48 4.01 -5.26 13.17
C GLN A 48 3.38 -6.12 12.08
N ILE A 49 3.18 -7.41 12.34
CA ILE A 49 2.56 -8.32 11.37
C ILE A 49 1.12 -7.90 11.09
N GLY A 50 0.34 -7.63 12.13
CA GLY A 50 -1.08 -7.30 11.99
C GLY A 50 -1.30 -6.03 11.18
N ASP A 51 -0.63 -4.96 11.56
CA ASP A 51 -0.87 -3.65 10.95
C ASP A 51 -0.35 -3.59 9.51
N PHE A 52 0.86 -4.11 9.26
CA PHE A 52 1.42 -4.09 7.91
C PHE A 52 0.73 -5.07 6.97
N SER A 53 0.37 -6.26 7.45
CA SER A 53 -0.44 -7.18 6.65
C SER A 53 -1.78 -6.56 6.28
N ALA A 54 -2.45 -5.93 7.25
CA ALA A 54 -3.72 -5.26 7.01
C ALA A 54 -3.59 -4.14 5.97
N PHE A 55 -2.54 -3.34 6.04
CA PHE A 55 -2.29 -2.28 5.06
C PHE A 55 -2.17 -2.85 3.64
N PHE A 56 -1.31 -3.85 3.45
CA PHE A 56 -1.08 -4.41 2.12
C PHE A 56 -2.29 -5.19 1.60
N ILE A 57 -2.96 -5.95 2.46
CA ILE A 57 -4.17 -6.69 2.08
C ILE A 57 -5.28 -5.70 1.69
N SER A 58 -5.52 -4.68 2.51
CA SER A 58 -6.61 -3.73 2.28
C SER A 58 -6.42 -2.98 0.97
N VAL A 59 -5.24 -2.40 0.74
CA VAL A 59 -4.97 -1.67 -0.49
C VAL A 59 -5.08 -2.60 -1.70
N GLY A 60 -4.46 -3.78 -1.62
CA GLY A 60 -4.47 -4.73 -2.73
C GLY A 60 -5.87 -5.23 -3.06
N VAL A 61 -6.66 -5.58 -2.05
CA VAL A 61 -8.04 -6.06 -2.24
C VAL A 61 -8.93 -4.94 -2.76
N PHE A 62 -8.82 -3.73 -2.22
CA PHE A 62 -9.63 -2.60 -2.70
C PHE A 62 -9.35 -2.30 -4.17
N CYS A 63 -8.08 -2.30 -4.57
CA CYS A 63 -7.73 -2.11 -5.97
C CYS A 63 -8.28 -3.23 -6.85
N PHE A 64 -8.19 -4.47 -6.40
CA PHE A 64 -8.68 -5.63 -7.14
C PHE A 64 -10.20 -5.58 -7.32
N ILE A 65 -10.93 -5.40 -6.20
CA ILE A 65 -12.40 -5.34 -6.24
C ILE A 65 -12.86 -4.13 -7.05
N GLY A 66 -12.22 -2.98 -6.86
CA GLY A 66 -12.55 -1.78 -7.63
C GLY A 66 -12.38 -1.98 -9.13
N SER A 67 -11.36 -2.71 -9.53
CA SER A 67 -11.12 -3.02 -10.95
C SER A 67 -12.16 -3.99 -11.50
N ILE A 68 -12.38 -5.12 -10.81
CA ILE A 68 -13.24 -6.19 -11.30
C ILE A 68 -14.71 -5.74 -11.37
N PHE A 69 -15.20 -5.08 -10.31
CA PHE A 69 -16.58 -4.63 -10.22
C PHE A 69 -16.78 -3.20 -10.71
N LYS A 70 -15.74 -2.56 -11.21
CA LYS A 70 -15.79 -1.17 -11.68
C LYS A 70 -16.39 -0.24 -10.62
N ASN A 71 -16.00 -0.44 -9.39
CA ASN A 71 -16.56 0.30 -8.25
C ASN A 71 -15.54 1.33 -7.75
N ILE A 72 -15.84 2.59 -8.04
CA ILE A 72 -14.96 3.73 -7.73
C ILE A 72 -14.75 3.88 -6.22
N SER A 73 -15.74 3.52 -5.41
CA SER A 73 -15.65 3.67 -3.94
C SER A 73 -14.49 2.87 -3.37
N PHE A 74 -14.25 1.66 -3.87
CA PHE A 74 -13.10 0.87 -3.41
C PHE A 74 -11.78 1.49 -3.83
N LEU A 75 -11.71 2.09 -5.02
CA LEU A 75 -10.51 2.77 -5.49
C LEU A 75 -10.22 4.02 -4.67
N ILE A 76 -11.26 4.77 -4.32
CA ILE A 76 -11.13 5.95 -3.44
C ILE A 76 -10.62 5.53 -2.06
N ALA A 77 -11.13 4.42 -1.52
CA ALA A 77 -10.66 3.90 -0.24
C ALA A 77 -9.16 3.58 -0.29
N ALA A 78 -8.70 2.92 -1.35
CA ALA A 78 -7.29 2.64 -1.53
C ALA A 78 -6.46 3.91 -1.64
N ILE A 79 -6.93 4.91 -2.38
CA ILE A 79 -6.25 6.20 -2.53
C ILE A 79 -6.10 6.89 -1.18
N ILE A 80 -7.14 6.89 -0.36
CA ILE A 80 -7.10 7.50 0.98
C ILE A 80 -6.01 6.85 1.83
N ILE A 81 -5.94 5.53 1.83
CA ILE A 81 -4.93 4.81 2.60
C ILE A 81 -3.53 5.16 2.11
N LEU A 82 -3.31 5.17 0.81
CA LEU A 82 -2.00 5.45 0.22
C LEU A 82 -1.55 6.90 0.44
N ILE A 83 -2.45 7.85 0.27
CA ILE A 83 -2.14 9.27 0.54
C ILE A 83 -1.83 9.48 2.01
N SER A 84 -2.59 8.85 2.90
CA SER A 84 -2.35 8.93 4.34
C SER A 84 -0.96 8.40 4.69
N ALA A 85 -0.56 7.28 4.10
CA ALA A 85 0.77 6.71 4.32
C ALA A 85 1.86 7.66 3.85
N ALA A 86 1.73 8.22 2.64
CA ALA A 86 2.73 9.13 2.08
C ALA A 86 2.84 10.40 2.92
N VAL A 87 1.72 10.99 3.32
CA VAL A 87 1.69 12.19 4.16
C VAL A 87 2.35 11.92 5.51
N MET A 88 2.05 10.80 6.15
CA MET A 88 2.63 10.47 7.44
C MET A 88 4.13 10.19 7.36
N ARG A 89 4.62 9.65 6.23
CA ARG A 89 6.07 9.50 6.02
C ARG A 89 6.77 10.86 5.93
N ILE A 90 6.14 11.83 5.28
CA ILE A 90 6.68 13.19 5.18
C ILE A 90 6.67 13.85 6.57
N ILE A 91 5.60 13.68 7.33
CA ILE A 91 5.50 14.22 8.69
C ILE A 91 6.57 13.57 9.59
N ALA A 92 6.78 12.27 9.50
CA ALA A 92 7.80 11.58 10.27
C ALA A 92 9.19 12.12 9.96
N TRP A 93 9.46 12.39 8.69
CA TRP A 93 10.73 12.99 8.27
C TRP A 93 10.92 14.39 8.85
N GLN A 94 9.90 15.23 8.82
CA GLN A 94 10.02 16.62 9.29
C GLN A 94 9.97 16.77 10.80
N LEU A 95 9.14 15.99 11.49
CA LEU A 95 8.86 16.22 12.91
C LEU A 95 9.47 15.18 13.84
N TYR A 96 9.84 14.00 13.35
CA TYR A 96 10.24 12.89 14.21
C TYR A 96 11.60 12.30 13.83
N ASP A 97 12.39 13.06 13.10
CA ASP A 97 13.77 12.69 12.76
C ASP A 97 13.89 11.35 12.03
N ALA A 98 12.89 11.02 11.23
CA ALA A 98 12.94 9.83 10.37
C ALA A 98 13.65 10.17 9.06
N SER A 99 14.24 9.15 8.42
CA SER A 99 14.81 9.30 7.09
C SER A 99 13.71 9.58 6.08
N PHE A 100 14.03 10.33 5.02
CA PHE A 100 13.07 10.58 3.96
C PHE A 100 12.90 9.31 3.12
N ALA A 101 11.70 8.73 3.16
CA ALA A 101 11.41 7.43 2.55
C ALA A 101 11.09 7.58 1.06
N THR A 102 12.08 7.98 0.26
CA THR A 102 11.89 8.32 -1.16
C THR A 102 11.22 7.20 -1.93
N PHE A 103 11.71 5.97 -1.82
CA PHE A 103 11.18 4.83 -2.57
C PHE A 103 9.72 4.54 -2.20
N PHE A 104 9.43 4.49 -0.91
CA PHE A 104 8.07 4.15 -0.45
C PHE A 104 7.08 5.25 -0.78
N ILE A 105 7.46 6.52 -0.60
CA ILE A 105 6.61 7.65 -0.98
C ILE A 105 6.34 7.62 -2.49
N ALA A 106 7.36 7.34 -3.29
CA ALA A 106 7.20 7.24 -4.75
C ALA A 106 6.22 6.14 -5.13
N VAL A 107 6.30 4.96 -4.53
CA VAL A 107 5.38 3.84 -4.80
C VAL A 107 3.95 4.25 -4.43
N GLU A 108 3.77 4.88 -3.28
CA GLU A 108 2.45 5.30 -2.80
C GLU A 108 1.83 6.36 -3.70
N ILE A 109 2.59 7.37 -4.09
CA ILE A 109 2.11 8.46 -4.94
C ILE A 109 1.86 7.97 -6.37
N ILE A 110 2.76 7.18 -6.94
CA ILE A 110 2.57 6.63 -8.29
C ILE A 110 1.32 5.74 -8.33
N SER A 111 1.12 4.91 -7.31
CA SER A 111 -0.09 4.09 -7.22
C SER A 111 -1.34 4.95 -7.16
N CYS A 112 -1.32 6.04 -6.38
CA CYS A 112 -2.44 6.99 -6.33
C CYS A 112 -2.72 7.61 -7.70
N VAL A 113 -1.69 8.03 -8.41
CA VAL A 113 -1.84 8.60 -9.75
C VAL A 113 -2.45 7.59 -10.71
N MET A 114 -2.00 6.34 -10.66
CA MET A 114 -2.57 5.26 -11.48
C MET A 114 -4.05 5.04 -11.18
N LEU A 115 -4.41 4.99 -9.90
CA LEU A 115 -5.80 4.79 -9.49
C LEU A 115 -6.68 5.98 -9.89
N LEU A 116 -6.21 7.21 -9.68
CA LEU A 116 -6.93 8.41 -10.10
C LEU A 116 -7.13 8.44 -11.61
N SER A 117 -6.10 8.09 -12.37
CA SER A 117 -6.19 8.03 -13.83
C SER A 117 -7.20 7.01 -14.30
N SER A 118 -7.35 5.91 -13.57
CA SER A 118 -8.34 4.87 -13.90
C SER A 118 -9.78 5.35 -13.71
N ILE A 119 -10.00 6.26 -12.78
CA ILE A 119 -11.34 6.80 -12.48
C ILE A 119 -11.77 7.83 -13.52
N ILE A 120 -10.81 8.61 -14.02
CA ILE A 120 -11.08 9.63 -15.05
C ILE A 120 -11.24 8.99 -16.42
#